data_8eccdd37764a225e40d7271ec4fbfc57
#
_entry.id   8eccdd37764a225e40d7271ec4fbfc57
#
_cell.length_a   1.000
_cell.length_b   1.000
_cell.length_c   1.000
_cell.angle_alpha   90.00
_cell.angle_beta   90.00
_cell.angle_gamma   90.00
#
_symmetry.space_group_name_H-M   'P 1'
#
loop_
_entity.id
_entity.type
_entity.pdbx_description
1 polymer ?
#
loop_
_entity_poly.entity_id
_entity_poly.type
_entity_poly.pdbx_seq_one_letter_code
_entity_poly.pdbx_strand_id
1 'polypeptide(L)'
;MLKLFSTQRSDCERKHRREFMVDVGSLSALGLTLPQLLQAEAEASGSSAANSRRGDTNCILIWTRGGTSHHDTLDPKPAAGADVRGDFGVIDTALPGVQFTDQMPHFAQELNRYALMRNLNPKNGSHSTADAIMMSGRKFNPAITYPCYGSVVSKELGAKNTLPSFIQLGTNV
;
A
#
# COMPACT_ATOMS: atom_id res chain seq x y z
N MET A 1 11.36 -32.52 -10.97
CA MET A 1 10.39 -31.42 -10.89
C MET A 1 11.12 -30.24 -10.23
N LEU A 2 11.64 -29.30 -11.03
CA LEU A 2 12.41 -28.15 -10.54
C LEU A 2 11.44 -27.10 -9.99
N LYS A 3 11.48 -26.81 -8.70
CA LYS A 3 10.80 -25.65 -8.12
C LYS A 3 11.69 -24.43 -8.32
N LEU A 4 11.42 -23.64 -9.35
CA LEU A 4 12.17 -22.43 -9.71
C LEU A 4 11.82 -21.20 -8.87
N PHE A 5 10.72 -21.23 -8.11
CA PHE A 5 10.34 -20.13 -7.23
C PHE A 5 9.81 -20.67 -5.89
N SER A 6 10.57 -20.45 -4.85
CA SER A 6 10.09 -20.58 -3.48
C SER A 6 9.43 -19.26 -3.09
N THR A 7 8.09 -19.22 -3.03
CA THR A 7 7.35 -18.12 -2.41
C THR A 7 7.50 -18.23 -0.89
N GLN A 8 8.65 -17.90 -0.36
CA GLN A 8 8.82 -17.70 1.07
C GLN A 8 8.91 -16.20 1.35
N ARG A 9 8.03 -15.75 2.24
CA ARG A 9 7.91 -14.38 2.72
C ARG A 9 9.27 -13.86 3.15
N SER A 10 9.67 -12.73 2.60
CA SER A 10 10.83 -11.98 3.07
C SER A 10 10.48 -11.28 4.37
N ASP A 11 10.63 -11.97 5.49
CA ASP A 11 11.02 -11.28 6.71
C ASP A 11 12.48 -10.86 6.54
N CYS A 12 12.88 -9.75 7.19
CA CYS A 12 14.18 -9.10 7.07
C CYS A 12 15.38 -10.00 7.49
N GLU A 13 15.32 -11.30 7.28
CA GLU A 13 16.40 -12.23 7.50
C GLU A 13 17.28 -12.30 6.25
N ARG A 14 18.55 -11.98 6.47
CA ARG A 14 19.60 -12.14 5.46
C ARG A 14 19.56 -13.56 4.91
N LYS A 15 19.36 -13.70 3.59
CA LYS A 15 19.52 -14.99 2.90
C LYS A 15 20.83 -15.65 3.34
N HIS A 16 20.74 -16.89 3.80
CA HIS A 16 21.93 -17.67 4.16
C HIS A 16 22.83 -17.81 2.93
N ARG A 17 24.16 -17.71 3.13
CA ARG A 17 25.15 -17.87 2.05
C ARG A 17 24.94 -19.15 1.22
N ARG A 18 24.40 -20.20 1.83
CA ARG A 18 24.11 -21.47 1.19
C ARG A 18 22.94 -21.39 0.22
N GLU A 19 21.87 -20.66 0.55
CA GLU A 19 20.73 -20.43 -0.35
C GLU A 19 21.13 -19.56 -1.53
N PHE A 20 21.91 -18.51 -1.28
CA PHE A 20 22.48 -17.69 -2.34
C PHE A 20 23.35 -18.52 -3.32
N MET A 21 24.17 -19.43 -2.81
CA MET A 21 25.02 -20.29 -3.66
C MET A 21 24.23 -21.31 -4.47
N VAL A 22 23.08 -21.78 -3.95
CA VAL A 22 22.16 -22.67 -4.68
C VAL A 22 21.43 -21.90 -5.78
N ASP A 23 20.95 -20.70 -5.48
CA ASP A 23 20.27 -19.83 -6.45
C ASP A 23 21.22 -19.45 -7.60
N VAL A 24 22.45 -19.05 -7.30
CA VAL A 24 23.48 -18.70 -8.29
C VAL A 24 23.92 -19.93 -9.07
N GLY A 25 24.07 -21.07 -8.41
CA GLY A 25 24.44 -22.36 -9.06
C GLY A 25 23.36 -22.84 -10.04
N SER A 26 22.09 -22.64 -9.73
CA SER A 26 20.99 -23.01 -10.63
C SER A 26 20.91 -22.11 -11.87
N LEU A 27 21.24 -20.81 -11.74
CA LEU A 27 21.33 -19.88 -12.87
C LEU A 27 22.49 -20.21 -13.82
N SER A 28 23.62 -20.63 -13.28
CA SER A 28 24.78 -21.03 -14.10
C SER A 28 24.50 -22.29 -14.94
N ALA A 29 23.65 -23.20 -14.45
CA ALA A 29 23.20 -24.36 -15.21
C ALA A 29 22.34 -24.01 -16.43
N LEU A 30 21.77 -22.82 -16.45
CA LEU A 30 20.98 -22.25 -17.56
C LEU A 30 21.81 -21.37 -18.50
N GLY A 31 23.15 -21.32 -18.31
CA GLY A 31 24.07 -20.52 -19.13
C GLY A 31 24.04 -19.01 -18.84
N LEU A 32 23.36 -18.58 -17.79
CA LEU A 32 23.35 -17.18 -17.34
C LEU A 32 24.46 -16.96 -16.32
N THR A 33 25.41 -16.10 -16.65
CA THR A 33 26.46 -15.69 -15.72
C THR A 33 26.03 -14.54 -14.84
N LEU A 34 26.58 -14.44 -13.63
CA LEU A 34 26.31 -13.34 -12.71
C LEU A 34 26.52 -11.94 -13.35
N PRO A 35 27.57 -11.70 -14.15
CA PRO A 35 27.69 -10.43 -14.88
C PRO A 35 26.52 -10.13 -15.82
N GLN A 36 25.99 -11.13 -16.53
CA GLN A 36 24.83 -10.94 -17.42
C GLN A 36 23.55 -10.64 -16.64
N LEU A 37 23.36 -11.25 -15.46
CA LEU A 37 22.25 -10.93 -14.58
C LEU A 37 22.34 -9.50 -14.06
N LEU A 38 23.52 -9.10 -13.57
CA LEU A 38 23.74 -7.73 -13.07
C LEU A 38 23.62 -6.69 -14.19
N GLN A 39 24.02 -7.03 -15.41
CA GLN A 39 23.84 -6.16 -16.58
C GLN A 39 22.37 -6.04 -16.96
N ALA A 40 21.61 -7.14 -16.96
CA ALA A 40 20.19 -7.13 -17.21
C ALA A 40 19.41 -6.34 -16.11
N GLU A 41 19.83 -6.47 -14.84
CA GLU A 41 19.27 -5.65 -13.74
C GLU A 41 19.63 -4.16 -13.90
N ALA A 42 20.85 -3.83 -14.31
CA ALA A 42 21.26 -2.46 -14.58
C ALA A 42 20.52 -1.87 -15.79
N GLU A 43 20.31 -2.63 -16.84
CA GLU A 43 19.53 -2.23 -18.02
C GLU A 43 18.04 -2.09 -17.68
N ALA A 44 17.47 -3.00 -16.88
CA ALA A 44 16.10 -2.90 -16.37
C ALA A 44 15.93 -1.70 -15.44
N SER A 45 16.94 -1.38 -14.64
CA SER A 45 16.97 -0.19 -13.78
C SER A 45 17.27 1.09 -14.54
N GLY A 46 17.99 0.99 -15.64
CA GLY A 46 18.39 2.09 -16.54
C GLY A 46 17.40 2.36 -17.67
N SER A 47 16.37 1.52 -17.85
CA SER A 47 15.38 1.77 -18.87
C SER A 47 14.62 3.05 -18.53
N SER A 48 14.88 4.07 -19.30
CA SER A 48 14.37 5.46 -19.19
C SER A 48 12.84 5.54 -19.08
N ALA A 49 12.13 4.51 -19.54
CA ALA A 49 10.68 4.41 -19.47
C ALA A 49 10.17 4.06 -18.05
N ALA A 50 10.94 3.32 -17.24
CA ALA A 50 10.60 3.05 -15.84
C ALA A 50 10.95 4.25 -14.95
N ASN A 51 12.02 4.96 -15.25
CA ASN A 51 12.43 6.18 -14.54
C ASN A 51 11.55 7.40 -14.87
N SER A 52 11.09 7.54 -16.11
CA SER A 52 10.18 8.63 -16.49
C SER A 52 8.79 8.47 -15.83
N ARG A 53 8.32 7.25 -15.64
CA ARG A 53 7.06 6.99 -14.91
C ARG A 53 7.17 7.22 -13.39
N ARG A 54 8.33 6.96 -12.79
CA ARG A 54 8.59 7.26 -11.36
C ARG A 54 8.77 8.75 -11.10
N GLY A 55 9.31 9.49 -12.07
CA GLY A 55 9.61 10.91 -11.92
C GLY A 55 8.38 11.82 -11.84
N ASP A 56 7.24 11.41 -12.38
CA ASP A 56 6.10 12.31 -12.63
C ASP A 56 4.85 11.96 -11.80
N THR A 57 4.93 10.99 -10.91
CA THR A 57 3.79 10.60 -10.07
C THR A 57 3.70 11.51 -8.85
N ASN A 58 2.55 12.15 -8.68
CA ASN A 58 2.19 12.86 -7.45
C ASN A 58 1.16 12.03 -6.70
N CYS A 59 1.25 12.00 -5.37
CA CYS A 59 0.34 11.27 -4.51
C CYS A 59 -0.38 12.24 -3.58
N ILE A 60 -1.69 12.16 -3.53
CA ILE A 60 -2.52 12.87 -2.56
C ILE A 60 -3.10 11.84 -1.61
N LEU A 61 -2.72 11.89 -0.34
CA LEU A 61 -3.31 11.07 0.72
C LEU A 61 -4.38 11.88 1.44
N ILE A 62 -5.63 11.43 1.33
CA ILE A 62 -6.75 12.00 2.09
C ILE A 62 -6.97 11.14 3.31
N TRP A 63 -6.65 11.68 4.46
CA TRP A 63 -6.82 11.02 5.75
C TRP A 63 -8.07 11.53 6.46
N THR A 64 -9.13 10.72 6.50
CA THR A 64 -10.36 11.02 7.23
C THR A 64 -10.23 10.50 8.66
N ARG A 65 -9.77 11.38 9.54
CA ARG A 65 -9.51 11.04 10.93
C ARG A 65 -10.80 10.94 11.72
N GLY A 66 -11.16 9.75 12.18
CA GLY A 66 -12.35 9.51 13.01
C GLY A 66 -13.64 10.06 12.37
N GLY A 67 -14.77 9.84 12.85
CA GLY A 67 -16.01 10.47 12.39
C GLY A 67 -16.57 10.03 11.02
N THR A 68 -15.78 9.46 10.12
CA THR A 68 -16.26 8.85 8.88
C THR A 68 -16.54 7.39 9.14
N SER A 69 -17.82 7.05 9.36
CA SER A 69 -18.24 5.67 9.57
C SER A 69 -18.09 4.85 8.28
N HIS A 70 -17.44 3.69 8.34
CA HIS A 70 -17.36 2.81 7.18
C HIS A 70 -18.71 2.18 6.85
N HIS A 71 -19.58 1.96 7.84
CA HIS A 71 -20.94 1.46 7.62
C HIS A 71 -21.82 2.48 6.88
N ASP A 72 -21.60 3.76 7.13
CA ASP A 72 -22.35 4.85 6.52
C ASP A 72 -21.74 5.36 5.22
N THR A 73 -20.68 4.71 4.72
CA THR A 73 -20.00 5.10 3.48
C THR A 73 -19.77 3.91 2.53
N LEU A 74 -18.64 3.23 2.65
CA LEU A 74 -18.17 2.26 1.66
C LEU A 74 -18.48 0.80 2.00
N ASP A 75 -19.01 0.53 3.20
CA ASP A 75 -19.29 -0.84 3.68
C ASP A 75 -20.59 -0.95 4.47
N PRO A 76 -21.77 -0.69 3.87
CA PRO A 76 -23.05 -0.57 4.56
C PRO A 76 -23.56 -1.85 5.21
N LYS A 77 -23.07 -3.02 4.83
CA LYS A 77 -23.47 -4.34 5.35
C LYS A 77 -25.01 -4.55 5.43
N PRO A 78 -25.73 -4.43 4.30
CA PRO A 78 -27.19 -4.45 4.29
C PRO A 78 -27.81 -5.75 4.82
N ALA A 79 -27.08 -6.85 4.76
CA ALA A 79 -27.51 -8.15 5.29
C ALA A 79 -27.26 -8.34 6.80
N ALA A 80 -26.58 -7.40 7.46
CA ALA A 80 -26.34 -7.45 8.90
C ALA A 80 -27.57 -7.00 9.70
N GLY A 81 -27.59 -7.31 11.01
CA GLY A 81 -28.62 -6.81 11.92
C GLY A 81 -28.65 -5.28 12.02
N ALA A 82 -29.75 -4.75 12.48
CA ALA A 82 -29.96 -3.30 12.56
C ALA A 82 -28.98 -2.56 13.49
N ASP A 83 -28.35 -3.29 14.40
CA ASP A 83 -27.32 -2.82 15.32
C ASP A 83 -25.92 -2.69 14.68
N VAL A 84 -25.74 -3.26 13.49
CA VAL A 84 -24.44 -3.29 12.79
C VAL A 84 -24.50 -2.58 11.44
N ARG A 85 -25.59 -2.69 10.69
CA ARG A 85 -25.72 -2.07 9.36
C ARG A 85 -25.77 -0.55 9.47
N GLY A 86 -25.31 0.15 8.41
CA GLY A 86 -25.47 1.60 8.32
C GLY A 86 -26.93 2.04 8.24
N ASP A 87 -27.20 3.27 8.67
CA ASP A 87 -28.56 3.84 8.71
C ASP A 87 -29.06 4.32 7.33
N PHE A 88 -28.14 4.51 6.38
CA PHE A 88 -28.44 5.00 5.02
C PHE A 88 -28.86 3.88 4.07
N GLY A 89 -29.57 4.26 3.00
CA GLY A 89 -29.87 3.37 1.88
C GLY A 89 -28.61 2.86 1.19
N VAL A 90 -28.77 1.82 0.40
CA VAL A 90 -27.65 1.24 -0.36
C VAL A 90 -27.86 1.40 -1.86
N ILE A 91 -26.77 1.60 -2.58
CA ILE A 91 -26.74 1.69 -4.05
C ILE A 91 -25.72 0.68 -4.60
N ASP A 92 -26.00 0.17 -5.79
CA ASP A 92 -25.04 -0.66 -6.51
C ASP A 92 -23.88 0.19 -7.05
N THR A 93 -22.72 -0.42 -7.11
CA THR A 93 -21.52 0.20 -7.66
C THR A 93 -21.25 -0.24 -9.10
N ALA A 94 -20.24 0.32 -9.73
CA ALA A 94 -19.78 -0.12 -11.06
C ALA A 94 -19.29 -1.59 -11.09
N LEU A 95 -19.03 -2.19 -9.92
CA LEU A 95 -18.65 -3.60 -9.80
C LEU A 95 -19.84 -4.43 -9.27
N PRO A 96 -20.28 -5.48 -10.00
CA PRO A 96 -21.38 -6.33 -9.57
C PRO A 96 -21.14 -6.95 -8.19
N GLY A 97 -22.16 -6.92 -7.33
CA GLY A 97 -22.13 -7.50 -5.99
C GLY A 97 -21.43 -6.63 -4.92
N VAL A 98 -20.98 -5.43 -5.29
CA VAL A 98 -20.44 -4.46 -4.35
C VAL A 98 -21.40 -3.30 -4.20
N GLN A 99 -21.79 -3.00 -2.97
CA GLN A 99 -22.72 -1.92 -2.64
C GLN A 99 -22.08 -0.90 -1.72
N PHE A 100 -22.43 0.36 -1.92
CA PHE A 100 -22.10 1.49 -1.04
C PHE A 100 -23.39 2.10 -0.48
N THR A 101 -23.26 3.06 0.44
CA THR A 101 -24.40 3.85 0.85
C THR A 101 -24.79 4.84 -0.25
N ASP A 102 -26.04 5.29 -0.23
CA ASP A 102 -26.58 6.31 -1.14
C ASP A 102 -25.93 7.69 -0.95
N GLN A 103 -25.15 7.86 0.12
CA GLN A 103 -24.35 9.06 0.37
C GLN A 103 -23.06 9.13 -0.49
N MET A 104 -22.69 8.03 -1.17
CA MET A 104 -21.44 7.92 -1.91
C MET A 104 -21.65 7.62 -3.41
N PRO A 105 -22.55 8.32 -4.13
CA PRO A 105 -22.91 7.95 -5.50
C PRO A 105 -21.75 8.09 -6.49
N HIS A 106 -20.91 9.09 -6.36
CA HIS A 106 -19.76 9.29 -7.25
C HIS A 106 -18.69 8.22 -7.03
N PHE A 107 -18.43 7.84 -5.78
CA PHE A 107 -17.51 6.74 -5.49
C PHE A 107 -18.04 5.41 -6.03
N ALA A 108 -19.33 5.16 -5.93
CA ALA A 108 -19.96 3.96 -6.45
C ALA A 108 -19.79 3.82 -7.97
N GLN A 109 -19.97 4.91 -8.72
CA GLN A 109 -19.84 4.93 -10.17
C GLN A 109 -18.40 4.72 -10.66
N GLU A 110 -17.41 5.20 -9.89
CA GLU A 110 -16.00 5.19 -10.27
C GLU A 110 -15.21 3.99 -9.67
N LEU A 111 -15.89 3.01 -9.07
CA LEU A 111 -15.22 1.90 -8.38
C LEU A 111 -14.31 1.05 -9.29
N ASN A 112 -14.52 1.08 -10.59
CA ASN A 112 -13.65 0.44 -11.58
C ASN A 112 -12.29 1.13 -11.75
N ARG A 113 -12.09 2.32 -11.21
CA ARG A 113 -10.86 3.13 -11.31
C ARG A 113 -9.97 3.07 -10.09
N TYR A 114 -10.42 2.48 -8.99
CA TYR A 114 -9.65 2.39 -7.76
C TYR A 114 -9.83 1.05 -7.06
N ALA A 115 -8.91 0.73 -6.15
CA ALA A 115 -8.99 -0.47 -5.33
C ALA A 115 -9.62 -0.14 -3.98
N LEU A 116 -10.56 -0.99 -3.54
CA LEU A 116 -11.21 -0.88 -2.24
C LEU A 116 -10.74 -2.01 -1.32
N MET A 117 -10.25 -1.66 -0.14
CA MET A 117 -9.87 -2.60 0.90
C MET A 117 -10.75 -2.40 2.13
N ARG A 118 -11.70 -3.32 2.40
CA ARG A 118 -12.66 -3.23 3.51
C ARG A 118 -12.22 -3.93 4.79
N ASN A 119 -11.27 -4.85 4.69
CA ASN A 119 -10.87 -5.70 5.81
C ASN A 119 -9.60 -5.22 6.54
N LEU A 120 -9.18 -3.99 6.31
CA LEU A 120 -8.04 -3.42 7.02
C LEU A 120 -8.42 -3.10 8.46
N ASN A 121 -7.78 -3.77 9.39
CA ASN A 121 -8.05 -3.61 10.82
C ASN A 121 -6.74 -3.48 11.61
N PRO A 122 -6.44 -2.29 12.16
CA PRO A 122 -5.24 -2.06 12.97
C PRO A 122 -5.30 -2.73 14.34
N LYS A 123 -6.43 -3.38 14.70
CA LYS A 123 -6.70 -3.98 16.03
C LYS A 123 -6.49 -2.98 17.18
N ASN A 124 -6.79 -1.74 16.93
CA ASN A 124 -6.68 -0.65 17.88
C ASN A 124 -7.81 0.36 17.63
N GLY A 125 -8.60 0.66 18.65
CA GLY A 125 -9.74 1.60 18.59
C GLY A 125 -9.40 3.01 19.10
N SER A 126 -8.17 3.26 19.52
CA SER A 126 -7.77 4.60 19.98
C SER A 126 -7.35 5.47 18.82
N HIS A 127 -7.95 6.66 18.68
CA HIS A 127 -7.70 7.55 17.55
C HIS A 127 -6.20 7.83 17.30
N SER A 128 -5.44 8.23 18.32
CA SER A 128 -4.04 8.60 18.15
C SER A 128 -3.14 7.39 17.86
N THR A 129 -3.33 6.28 18.55
CA THR A 129 -2.51 5.08 18.34
C THR A 129 -2.87 4.35 17.05
N ALA A 130 -4.15 4.28 16.69
CA ALA A 130 -4.59 3.73 15.41
C ALA A 130 -4.08 4.57 14.24
N ASP A 131 -4.17 5.90 14.33
CA ASP A 131 -3.63 6.82 13.33
C ASP A 131 -2.14 6.59 13.12
N ALA A 132 -1.35 6.51 14.20
CA ALA A 132 0.08 6.25 14.13
C ALA A 132 0.41 4.91 13.44
N ILE A 133 -0.36 3.85 13.74
CA ILE A 133 -0.21 2.55 13.07
C ILE A 133 -0.52 2.66 11.58
N MET A 134 -1.63 3.30 11.23
CA MET A 134 -2.10 3.40 9.86
C MET A 134 -1.20 4.31 9.00
N MET A 135 -0.66 5.39 9.57
CA MET A 135 0.21 6.34 8.86
C MET A 135 1.65 5.88 8.73
N SER A 136 2.12 4.96 9.58
CA SER A 136 3.50 4.46 9.57
C SER A 136 3.64 3.02 9.08
N GLY A 137 2.56 2.23 9.09
CA GLY A 137 2.59 0.79 8.88
C GLY A 137 3.29 0.00 9.99
N ARG A 138 3.57 0.64 11.14
CA ARG A 138 4.30 0.04 12.26
C ARG A 138 3.40 -0.07 13.49
N LYS A 139 3.59 -1.14 14.27
CA LYS A 139 2.93 -1.28 15.55
C LYS A 139 3.33 -0.12 16.46
N PHE A 140 2.34 0.49 17.12
CA PHE A 140 2.59 1.61 18.03
C PHE A 140 3.58 1.24 19.15
N ASN A 141 4.55 2.10 19.36
CA ASN A 141 5.52 2.01 20.46
C ASN A 141 5.69 3.40 21.06
N PRO A 142 5.36 3.63 22.34
CA PRO A 142 5.44 4.95 22.95
C PRO A 142 6.87 5.53 23.06
N ALA A 143 7.87 4.66 22.97
CA ALA A 143 9.29 5.07 23.04
C ALA A 143 9.86 5.48 21.67
N ILE A 144 9.14 5.26 20.56
CA ILE A 144 9.66 5.47 19.21
C ILE A 144 8.61 6.18 18.37
N THR A 145 8.98 7.32 17.79
CA THR A 145 8.17 7.98 16.76
C THR A 145 8.57 7.45 15.39
N TYR A 146 7.67 6.72 14.75
CA TYR A 146 7.88 6.23 13.39
C TYR A 146 7.51 7.32 12.36
N PRO A 147 8.28 7.44 11.27
CA PRO A 147 7.94 8.37 10.20
C PRO A 147 6.66 7.92 9.48
N CYS A 148 5.84 8.88 9.07
CA CYS A 148 4.69 8.62 8.19
C CYS A 148 5.14 8.33 6.76
N TYR A 149 4.25 7.77 5.93
CA TYR A 149 4.55 7.41 4.53
C TYR A 149 5.10 8.60 3.74
N GLY A 150 4.53 9.80 3.90
CA GLY A 150 5.02 10.99 3.20
C GLY A 150 6.45 11.36 3.55
N SER A 151 6.82 11.23 4.82
CA SER A 151 8.20 11.48 5.29
C SER A 151 9.18 10.44 4.71
N VAL A 152 8.78 9.16 4.63
CA VAL A 152 9.60 8.11 4.02
C VAL A 152 9.80 8.38 2.54
N VAL A 153 8.72 8.67 1.80
CA VAL A 153 8.78 8.98 0.37
C VAL A 153 9.65 10.22 0.12
N SER A 154 9.50 11.25 0.94
CA SER A 154 10.31 12.47 0.86
C SER A 154 11.80 12.20 1.04
N LYS A 155 12.15 11.32 1.99
CA LYS A 155 13.53 10.93 2.26
C LYS A 155 14.14 10.11 1.12
N GLU A 156 13.39 9.11 0.62
CA GLU A 156 13.92 8.14 -0.35
C GLU A 156 13.95 8.68 -1.79
N LEU A 157 12.98 9.52 -2.16
CA LEU A 157 12.87 10.05 -3.52
C LEU A 157 13.38 11.50 -3.66
N GLY A 158 13.48 12.23 -2.55
CA GLY A 158 13.90 13.63 -2.55
C GLY A 158 12.86 14.57 -3.17
N ALA A 159 13.26 15.84 -3.32
CA ALA A 159 12.45 16.86 -3.99
C ALA A 159 12.69 16.83 -5.50
N LYS A 160 11.61 16.95 -6.29
CA LYS A 160 11.69 17.03 -7.76
C LYS A 160 12.06 18.43 -8.27
N ASN A 161 11.80 19.44 -7.46
CA ASN A 161 12.00 20.85 -7.79
C ASN A 161 12.28 21.65 -6.51
N THR A 162 12.04 22.95 -6.51
CA THR A 162 12.21 23.82 -5.35
C THR A 162 11.13 23.70 -4.28
N LEU A 163 10.05 22.93 -4.55
CA LEU A 163 8.98 22.70 -3.58
C LEU A 163 9.33 21.53 -2.65
N PRO A 164 8.84 21.56 -1.41
CA PRO A 164 8.95 20.42 -0.51
C PRO A 164 8.36 19.16 -1.13
N SER A 165 9.05 18.02 -1.01
CA SER A 165 8.60 16.73 -1.55
C SER A 165 7.41 16.13 -0.77
N PHE A 166 7.15 16.62 0.44
CA PHE A 166 6.01 16.25 1.25
C PHE A 166 5.43 17.47 1.97
N ILE A 167 4.14 17.65 1.86
CA ILE A 167 3.38 18.70 2.55
C ILE A 167 2.20 18.05 3.26
N GLN A 168 2.06 18.33 4.54
CA GLN A 168 0.89 17.92 5.33
C GLN A 168 0.03 19.16 5.62
N LEU A 169 -1.26 19.05 5.33
CA LEU A 169 -2.25 20.08 5.64
C LEU A 169 -3.15 19.60 6.77
N GLY A 170 -3.47 20.48 7.70
CA GLY A 170 -4.30 20.18 8.86
C GLY A 170 -3.47 19.94 10.13
N THR A 171 -4.10 19.34 11.14
CA THR A 171 -3.45 19.02 12.42
C THR A 171 -2.52 17.82 12.28
N ASN A 172 -1.40 17.82 13.00
CA ASN A 172 -0.51 16.66 13.07
C ASN A 172 -1.25 15.44 13.62
N VAL A 173 -1.02 14.32 12.98
CA VAL A 173 -1.50 13.00 13.37
C VAL A 173 -0.44 12.30 14.19
#